data_0d1504d653b49b351c4a80f9034c9f2c
#
_entry.id   0d1504d653b49b351c4a80f9034c9f2c
#
_cell.length_a   1.000
_cell.length_b   1.000
_cell.length_c   1.000
_cell.angle_alpha   90.00
_cell.angle_beta   90.00
_cell.angle_gamma   90.00
#
_symmetry.space_group_name_H-M   'P 1'
#
loop_
_entity.id
_entity.type
_entity.pdbx_description
1 polymer ?
#
loop_
_entity_poly.entity_id
_entity_poly.type
_entity_poly.pdbx_seq_one_letter_code
_entity_poly.pdbx_strand_id
1 'polypeptide(L)'
;VIFVLFVSSSIVDSINAYRSSAPYVYDFSQLTFAFGAIYTYAFLVPALIWGATKYFGCQPDLLEMLALYGYGLTIWIPIAFLNILPWNALRWILVLVGSGVSGVFLIRNLYPVLSRAEAQTSKIILVLVIALHAALSLILKYKFFAHDVVMPDIPSGSATAPPA
;
A
#
# COMPACT_ATOMS: atom_id res chain seq x y z
N VAL A 1 -5.36 -9.20 -2.09
CA VAL A 1 -4.53 -8.11 -1.51
C VAL A 1 -4.56 -8.17 0.02
N ILE A 2 -5.74 -8.07 0.66
CA ILE A 2 -5.89 -8.00 2.14
C ILE A 2 -5.16 -9.15 2.84
N PHE A 3 -5.47 -10.37 2.47
CA PHE A 3 -4.85 -11.57 3.05
C PHE A 3 -3.33 -11.60 2.85
N VAL A 4 -2.86 -11.22 1.66
CA VAL A 4 -1.43 -11.19 1.35
C VAL A 4 -0.69 -10.13 2.17
N LEU A 5 -1.27 -8.95 2.36
CA LEU A 5 -0.72 -7.91 3.22
C LEU A 5 -0.59 -8.39 4.67
N PHE A 6 -1.65 -9.01 5.21
CA PHE A 6 -1.64 -9.56 6.56
C PHE A 6 -0.60 -10.66 6.73
N VAL A 7 -0.58 -11.63 5.82
CA VAL A 7 0.38 -12.76 5.90
C VAL A 7 1.82 -12.26 5.77
N SER A 8 2.10 -11.37 4.82
CA SER A 8 3.44 -10.81 4.65
C SER A 8 3.93 -10.06 5.90
N SER A 9 3.06 -9.24 6.50
CA SER A 9 3.34 -8.53 7.74
C SER A 9 3.58 -9.52 8.89
N SER A 10 2.69 -10.49 9.09
CA SER A 10 2.80 -11.51 10.13
C SER A 10 4.08 -12.35 10.02
N ILE A 11 4.52 -12.66 8.80
CA ILE A 11 5.80 -13.38 8.58
C ILE A 11 6.97 -12.52 9.05
N VAL A 12 7.00 -11.24 8.70
CA VAL A 12 8.08 -10.32 9.12
C VAL A 12 8.11 -10.16 10.63
N ASP A 13 6.94 -9.98 11.25
CA ASP A 13 6.82 -9.85 12.72
C ASP A 13 7.26 -11.14 13.42
N SER A 14 6.90 -12.31 12.88
CA SER A 14 7.33 -13.61 13.38
C SER A 14 8.86 -13.80 13.29
N ILE A 15 9.48 -13.40 12.18
CA ILE A 15 10.94 -13.45 12.00
C ILE A 15 11.63 -12.50 13.01
N ASN A 16 11.09 -11.30 13.22
CA ASN A 16 11.64 -10.35 14.18
C ASN A 16 11.52 -10.86 15.62
N ALA A 17 10.37 -11.44 16.00
CA ALA A 17 10.17 -12.05 17.31
C ALA A 17 11.16 -13.19 17.55
N TYR A 18 11.37 -14.05 16.57
CA TYR A 18 12.35 -15.13 16.64
C TYR A 18 13.78 -14.61 16.86
N ARG A 19 14.17 -13.55 16.12
CA ARG A 19 15.52 -12.95 16.26
C ARG A 19 15.74 -12.26 17.59
N SER A 20 14.70 -11.62 18.15
CA SER A 20 14.77 -10.95 19.44
C SER A 20 14.48 -11.86 20.63
N SER A 21 14.25 -13.16 20.40
CA SER A 21 13.85 -14.13 21.43
C SER A 21 12.62 -13.71 22.22
N ALA A 22 11.74 -12.89 21.60
CA ALA A 22 10.51 -12.42 22.19
C ALA A 22 9.33 -13.35 21.84
N PRO A 23 8.32 -13.49 22.71
CA PRO A 23 7.13 -14.26 22.39
C PRO A 23 6.38 -13.57 21.23
N TYR A 24 6.03 -14.33 20.19
CA TYR A 24 5.21 -13.83 19.10
C TYR A 24 3.72 -13.95 19.44
N VAL A 25 3.00 -12.84 19.31
CA VAL A 25 1.54 -12.79 19.47
C VAL A 25 0.93 -12.34 18.15
N TYR A 26 -0.03 -13.11 17.64
CA TYR A 26 -0.77 -12.73 16.43
C TYR A 26 -1.62 -11.49 16.67
N ASP A 27 -1.38 -10.44 15.91
CA ASP A 27 -2.16 -9.20 15.95
C ASP A 27 -3.19 -9.17 14.82
N PHE A 28 -4.41 -9.59 15.11
CA PHE A 28 -5.52 -9.54 14.16
C PHE A 28 -6.04 -8.12 13.89
N SER A 29 -5.59 -7.11 14.64
CA SER A 29 -5.95 -5.71 14.37
C SER A 29 -5.41 -5.26 13.02
N GLN A 30 -4.25 -5.75 12.61
CA GLN A 30 -3.68 -5.51 11.29
C GLN A 30 -4.58 -6.05 10.15
N LEU A 31 -5.19 -7.22 10.34
CA LEU A 31 -6.14 -7.79 9.37
C LEU A 31 -7.38 -6.92 9.24
N THR A 32 -7.95 -6.50 10.37
CA THR A 32 -9.12 -5.62 10.40
C THR A 32 -8.83 -4.27 9.74
N PHE A 33 -7.64 -3.70 10.01
CA PHE A 33 -7.21 -2.47 9.38
C PHE A 33 -7.00 -2.64 7.86
N ALA A 34 -6.35 -3.73 7.43
CA ALA A 34 -6.19 -4.03 6.01
C ALA A 34 -7.54 -4.13 5.29
N PHE A 35 -8.50 -4.82 5.92
CA PHE A 35 -9.85 -4.94 5.41
C PHE A 35 -10.49 -3.56 5.23
N GLY A 36 -10.53 -2.74 6.29
CA GLY A 36 -11.09 -1.40 6.26
C GLY A 36 -10.44 -0.51 5.20
N ALA A 37 -9.10 -0.43 5.17
CA ALA A 37 -8.37 0.42 4.24
C ALA A 37 -8.59 0.01 2.77
N ILE A 38 -8.48 -1.28 2.47
CA ILE A 38 -8.60 -1.79 1.10
C ILE A 38 -10.04 -1.68 0.59
N TYR A 39 -11.05 -2.04 1.42
CA TYR A 39 -12.46 -1.90 1.02
C TYR A 39 -12.87 -0.44 0.84
N THR A 40 -12.46 0.44 1.75
CA THR A 40 -12.69 1.88 1.60
C THR A 40 -12.10 2.39 0.28
N TYR A 41 -10.88 2.02 -0.03
CA TYR A 41 -10.26 2.43 -1.27
C TYR A 41 -10.90 1.80 -2.51
N ALA A 42 -11.21 0.51 -2.48
CA ALA A 42 -11.74 -0.21 -3.65
C ALA A 42 -13.20 0.12 -3.98
N PHE A 43 -13.99 0.53 -2.99
CA PHE A 43 -15.43 0.78 -3.16
C PHE A 43 -15.80 2.25 -2.95
N LEU A 44 -15.38 2.86 -1.85
CA LEU A 44 -15.78 4.23 -1.52
C LEU A 44 -15.14 5.25 -2.45
N VAL A 45 -13.84 5.11 -2.75
CA VAL A 45 -13.14 6.06 -3.62
C VAL A 45 -13.72 6.06 -5.04
N PRO A 46 -13.86 4.92 -5.75
CA PRO A 46 -14.46 4.93 -7.09
C PRO A 46 -15.93 5.37 -7.07
N ALA A 47 -16.72 5.07 -6.04
CA ALA A 47 -18.08 5.55 -5.91
C ALA A 47 -18.15 7.08 -5.78
N LEU A 48 -17.25 7.68 -5.01
CA LEU A 48 -17.15 9.15 -4.89
C LEU A 48 -16.71 9.79 -6.22
N ILE A 49 -15.71 9.22 -6.89
CA ILE A 49 -15.26 9.72 -8.20
C ILE A 49 -16.36 9.56 -9.26
N TRP A 50 -17.08 8.44 -9.26
CA TRP A 50 -18.24 8.22 -10.13
C TRP A 50 -19.33 9.28 -9.88
N GLY A 51 -19.70 9.53 -8.62
CA GLY A 51 -20.67 10.55 -8.26
C GLY A 51 -20.24 11.95 -8.69
N ALA A 52 -18.98 12.31 -8.47
CA ALA A 52 -18.41 13.58 -8.90
C ALA A 52 -18.43 13.71 -10.43
N THR A 53 -17.98 12.71 -11.18
CA THR A 53 -17.98 12.76 -12.65
C THR A 53 -19.39 12.83 -13.23
N LYS A 54 -20.33 12.12 -12.62
CA LYS A 54 -21.74 12.19 -13.02
C LYS A 54 -22.35 13.56 -12.78
N TYR A 55 -22.01 14.21 -11.66
CA TYR A 55 -22.45 15.58 -11.36
C TYR A 55 -21.97 16.58 -12.42
N PHE A 56 -20.76 16.39 -12.96
CA PHE A 56 -20.18 17.23 -14.02
C PHE A 56 -20.55 16.78 -15.45
N GLY A 57 -21.61 15.97 -15.61
CA GLY A 57 -22.15 15.60 -16.91
C GLY A 57 -21.43 14.45 -17.65
N CYS A 58 -20.43 13.83 -17.03
CA CYS A 58 -19.87 12.59 -17.53
C CYS A 58 -20.80 11.42 -17.18
N GLN A 59 -20.81 10.37 -18.01
CA GLN A 59 -21.61 9.17 -17.77
C GLN A 59 -20.69 7.93 -17.68
N PRO A 60 -19.84 7.82 -16.62
CA PRO A 60 -19.07 6.62 -16.41
C PRO A 60 -19.97 5.49 -15.90
N ASP A 61 -19.60 4.25 -16.19
CA ASP A 61 -20.20 3.10 -15.54
C ASP A 61 -19.56 2.89 -14.16
N LEU A 62 -20.39 2.72 -13.12
CA LEU A 62 -19.92 2.48 -11.75
C LEU A 62 -19.13 1.17 -11.65
N LEU A 63 -19.60 0.13 -12.34
CA LEU A 63 -18.94 -1.19 -12.31
C LEU A 63 -17.55 -1.12 -12.98
N GLU A 64 -17.42 -0.36 -14.06
CA GLU A 64 -16.13 -0.11 -14.69
C GLU A 64 -15.17 0.62 -13.75
N MET A 65 -15.66 1.64 -13.04
CA MET A 65 -14.86 2.37 -12.04
C MET A 65 -14.40 1.46 -10.89
N LEU A 66 -15.30 0.63 -10.35
CA LEU A 66 -14.96 -0.35 -9.31
C LEU A 66 -13.93 -1.37 -9.81
N ALA A 67 -14.09 -1.87 -11.03
CA ALA A 67 -13.16 -2.81 -11.65
C ALA A 67 -11.77 -2.19 -11.82
N LEU A 68 -11.66 -0.94 -12.29
CA LEU A 68 -10.39 -0.24 -12.45
C LEU A 68 -9.62 -0.11 -11.13
N TYR A 69 -10.30 0.27 -10.06
CA TYR A 69 -9.68 0.37 -8.75
C TYR A 69 -9.28 -1.01 -8.19
N GLY A 70 -10.10 -2.05 -8.41
CA GLY A 70 -9.78 -3.42 -8.06
C GLY A 70 -8.55 -3.94 -8.80
N TYR A 71 -8.45 -3.73 -10.11
CA TYR A 71 -7.27 -4.09 -10.91
C TYR A 71 -6.02 -3.30 -10.49
N GLY A 72 -6.17 -2.01 -10.20
CA GLY A 72 -5.07 -1.17 -9.72
C GLY A 72 -4.46 -1.67 -8.41
N LEU A 73 -5.23 -2.35 -7.57
CA LEU A 73 -4.75 -2.95 -6.33
C LEU A 73 -3.95 -4.25 -6.55
N THR A 74 -4.05 -4.91 -7.71
CA THR A 74 -3.41 -6.21 -7.95
C THR A 74 -1.88 -6.14 -7.85
N ILE A 75 -1.27 -5.01 -8.23
CA ILE A 75 0.17 -4.80 -8.14
C ILE A 75 0.71 -4.90 -6.70
N TRP A 76 -0.13 -4.65 -5.71
CA TRP A 76 0.25 -4.73 -4.31
C TRP A 76 0.45 -6.17 -3.81
N ILE A 77 -0.03 -7.19 -4.55
CA ILE A 77 0.18 -8.60 -4.22
C ILE A 77 1.67 -8.97 -4.31
N PRO A 78 2.34 -8.85 -5.48
CA PRO A 78 3.77 -9.14 -5.56
C PRO A 78 4.62 -8.21 -4.69
N ILE A 79 4.22 -6.94 -4.55
CA ILE A 79 4.93 -5.99 -3.69
C ILE A 79 4.89 -6.42 -2.23
N ALA A 80 3.76 -6.89 -1.72
CA ALA A 80 3.65 -7.37 -0.35
C ALA A 80 4.57 -8.56 -0.09
N PHE A 81 4.71 -9.50 -1.02
CA PHE A 81 5.66 -10.60 -0.91
C PHE A 81 7.12 -10.12 -0.93
N LEU A 82 7.47 -9.20 -1.83
CA LEU A 82 8.83 -8.66 -1.91
C LEU A 82 9.22 -7.82 -0.68
N ASN A 83 8.23 -7.24 0.01
CA ASN A 83 8.47 -6.48 1.25
C ASN A 83 8.84 -7.36 2.46
N ILE A 84 8.79 -8.68 2.36
CA ILE A 84 9.33 -9.59 3.38
C ILE A 84 10.86 -9.45 3.49
N LEU A 85 11.55 -9.00 2.42
CA LEU A 85 12.99 -8.76 2.46
C LEU A 85 13.34 -7.62 3.44
N PRO A 86 14.42 -7.80 4.25
CA PRO A 86 14.75 -6.91 5.37
C PRO A 86 15.41 -5.57 4.95
N TRP A 87 15.34 -5.17 3.69
CA TRP A 87 16.00 -3.97 3.18
C TRP A 87 15.04 -2.76 3.11
N ASN A 88 15.24 -1.79 4.01
CA ASN A 88 14.38 -0.61 4.06
C ASN A 88 14.39 0.21 2.76
N ALA A 89 15.55 0.37 2.11
CA ALA A 89 15.64 1.05 0.81
C ALA A 89 14.81 0.34 -0.26
N LEU A 90 14.86 -1.01 -0.32
CA LEU A 90 14.06 -1.80 -1.25
C LEU A 90 12.56 -1.60 -1.03
N ARG A 91 12.11 -1.54 0.22
CA ARG A 91 10.70 -1.30 0.56
C ARG A 91 10.20 0.04 0.04
N TRP A 92 11.00 1.11 0.16
CA TRP A 92 10.65 2.41 -0.41
C TRP A 92 10.57 2.36 -1.95
N ILE A 93 11.54 1.70 -2.60
CA ILE A 93 11.55 1.53 -4.05
C ILE A 93 10.31 0.74 -4.51
N LEU A 94 9.98 -0.35 -3.84
CA LEU A 94 8.81 -1.19 -4.16
C LEU A 94 7.49 -0.43 -4.02
N VAL A 95 7.35 0.36 -2.96
CA VAL A 95 6.15 1.20 -2.76
C VAL A 95 6.06 2.28 -3.82
N LEU A 96 7.17 2.94 -4.17
CA LEU A 96 7.20 3.94 -5.24
C LEU A 96 6.87 3.33 -6.61
N VAL A 97 7.44 2.17 -6.93
CA VAL A 97 7.15 1.45 -8.18
C VAL A 97 5.69 1.01 -8.22
N GLY A 98 5.19 0.41 -7.14
CA GLY A 98 3.79 -0.02 -7.06
C GLY A 98 2.80 1.12 -7.18
N SER A 99 3.05 2.21 -6.44
CA SER A 99 2.23 3.42 -6.52
C SER A 99 2.30 4.06 -7.91
N GLY A 100 3.49 4.11 -8.50
CA GLY A 100 3.69 4.64 -9.85
C GLY A 100 2.95 3.82 -10.91
N VAL A 101 3.14 2.51 -10.92
CA VAL A 101 2.50 1.61 -11.92
C VAL A 101 0.98 1.64 -11.77
N SER A 102 0.44 1.46 -10.56
CA SER A 102 -1.01 1.49 -10.34
C SER A 102 -1.60 2.88 -10.54
N GLY A 103 -0.87 3.95 -10.18
CA GLY A 103 -1.30 5.33 -10.44
C GLY A 103 -1.37 5.66 -11.93
N VAL A 104 -0.35 5.30 -12.71
CA VAL A 104 -0.36 5.46 -14.18
C VAL A 104 -1.49 4.64 -14.81
N PHE A 105 -1.71 3.41 -14.33
CA PHE A 105 -2.83 2.60 -14.78
C PHE A 105 -4.18 3.30 -14.56
N LEU A 106 -4.42 3.84 -13.37
CA LEU A 106 -5.66 4.58 -13.05
C LEU A 106 -5.79 5.82 -13.94
N ILE A 107 -4.74 6.63 -14.06
CA ILE A 107 -4.77 7.85 -14.88
C ILE A 107 -5.11 7.52 -16.33
N ARG A 108 -4.42 6.55 -16.93
CA ARG A 108 -4.62 6.18 -18.34
C ARG A 108 -6.03 5.70 -18.62
N ASN A 109 -6.66 5.01 -17.69
CA ASN A 109 -8.01 4.46 -17.88
C ASN A 109 -9.10 5.47 -17.49
N LEU A 110 -8.87 6.36 -16.52
CA LEU A 110 -9.82 7.40 -16.15
C LEU A 110 -9.80 8.60 -17.10
N TYR A 111 -8.65 8.92 -17.69
CA TYR A 111 -8.48 10.10 -18.55
C TYR A 111 -9.50 10.18 -19.69
N PRO A 112 -9.81 9.12 -20.46
CA PRO A 112 -10.80 9.17 -21.53
C PRO A 112 -12.22 9.51 -21.06
N VAL A 113 -12.56 9.11 -19.82
CA VAL A 113 -13.86 9.43 -19.22
C VAL A 113 -13.88 10.87 -18.74
N LEU A 114 -12.81 11.31 -18.08
CA LEU A 114 -12.68 12.66 -17.55
C LEU A 114 -12.52 13.72 -18.62
N SER A 115 -11.89 13.39 -19.75
CA SER A 115 -11.68 14.34 -20.87
C SER A 115 -12.98 14.81 -21.54
N ARG A 116 -14.11 14.18 -21.22
CA ARG A 116 -15.45 14.61 -21.66
C ARG A 116 -16.02 15.76 -20.81
N ALA A 117 -15.48 15.96 -19.61
CA ALA A 117 -15.83 17.09 -18.75
C ALA A 117 -15.05 18.36 -19.16
N GLU A 118 -15.42 19.49 -18.58
CA GLU A 118 -14.66 20.73 -18.71
C GLU A 118 -13.19 20.51 -18.26
N ALA A 119 -12.24 21.08 -18.98
CA ALA A 119 -10.80 20.85 -18.77
C ALA A 119 -10.34 21.16 -17.35
N GLN A 120 -10.92 22.16 -16.68
CA GLN A 120 -10.61 22.51 -15.29
C GLN A 120 -11.10 21.43 -14.32
N THR A 121 -12.34 20.97 -14.48
CA THR A 121 -12.95 19.92 -13.67
C THR A 121 -12.19 18.59 -13.80
N SER A 122 -11.84 18.20 -15.03
CA SER A 122 -11.05 17.01 -15.30
C SER A 122 -9.72 17.01 -14.54
N LYS A 123 -9.01 18.15 -14.53
CA LYS A 123 -7.73 18.30 -13.82
C LYS A 123 -7.91 18.15 -12.30
N ILE A 124 -8.95 18.75 -11.73
CA ILE A 124 -9.22 18.69 -10.29
C ILE A 124 -9.50 17.23 -9.87
N ILE A 125 -10.38 16.53 -10.60
CA ILE A 125 -10.70 15.13 -10.31
C ILE A 125 -9.46 14.25 -10.45
N LEU A 126 -8.65 14.45 -11.48
CA LEU A 126 -7.43 13.68 -11.68
C LEU A 126 -6.41 13.88 -10.55
N VAL A 127 -6.22 15.13 -10.10
CA VAL A 127 -5.36 15.44 -8.94
C VAL A 127 -5.90 14.77 -7.68
N LEU A 128 -7.22 14.78 -7.46
CA LEU A 128 -7.85 14.11 -6.33
C LEU A 128 -7.61 12.59 -6.37
N VAL A 129 -7.76 11.95 -7.53
CA VAL A 129 -7.47 10.52 -7.72
C VAL A 129 -6.02 10.20 -7.35
N ILE A 130 -5.06 11.01 -7.86
CA ILE A 130 -3.63 10.82 -7.57
C ILE A 130 -3.37 11.00 -6.07
N ALA A 131 -3.94 12.03 -5.44
CA ALA A 131 -3.76 12.29 -4.02
C ALA A 131 -4.30 11.14 -3.14
N LEU A 132 -5.49 10.63 -3.43
CA LEU A 132 -6.08 9.48 -2.72
C LEU A 132 -5.27 8.20 -2.94
N HIS A 133 -4.73 8.00 -4.15
CA HIS A 133 -3.88 6.87 -4.47
C HIS A 133 -2.53 6.93 -3.74
N ALA A 134 -1.91 8.09 -3.69
CA ALA A 134 -0.70 8.33 -2.92
C ALA A 134 -0.94 8.14 -1.40
N ALA A 135 -2.08 8.61 -0.89
CA ALA A 135 -2.46 8.39 0.51
C ALA A 135 -2.58 6.90 0.85
N LEU A 136 -3.23 6.08 -0.01
CA LEU A 136 -3.26 4.63 0.17
C LEU A 136 -1.85 4.04 0.22
N SER A 137 -0.99 4.42 -0.73
CA SER A 137 0.38 3.93 -0.82
C SER A 137 1.19 4.22 0.45
N LEU A 138 1.02 5.42 1.02
CA LEU A 138 1.64 5.80 2.29
C LEU A 138 1.06 5.01 3.47
N ILE A 139 -0.25 4.82 3.51
CA ILE A 139 -0.91 4.00 4.54
C ILE A 139 -0.35 2.57 4.50
N LEU A 140 -0.23 1.96 3.32
CA LEU A 140 0.36 0.63 3.18
C LEU A 140 1.82 0.61 3.62
N LYS A 141 2.60 1.64 3.26
CA LYS A 141 4.01 1.74 3.67
C LYS A 141 4.14 1.79 5.20
N TYR A 142 3.37 2.65 5.87
CA TYR A 142 3.53 2.87 7.31
C TYR A 142 2.87 1.80 8.17
N LYS A 143 1.82 1.13 7.69
CA LYS A 143 1.09 0.12 8.47
C LYS A 143 1.54 -1.32 8.23
N PHE A 144 1.96 -1.63 7.00
CA PHE A 144 2.31 -3.01 6.62
C PHE A 144 3.78 -3.19 6.26
N PHE A 145 4.49 -2.12 5.89
CA PHE A 145 5.87 -2.21 5.41
C PHE A 145 6.86 -1.40 6.26
N ALA A 146 6.46 -0.89 7.42
CA ALA A 146 7.31 -0.13 8.35
C ALA A 146 7.90 -1.03 9.45
N HIS A 147 8.43 -2.19 9.07
CA HIS A 147 9.08 -3.08 10.04
C HIS A 147 10.54 -2.65 10.20
N ASP A 148 10.91 -2.17 11.39
CA ASP A 148 12.31 -2.04 11.77
C ASP A 148 12.86 -3.43 12.04
N VAL A 149 13.86 -3.83 11.25
CA VAL A 149 14.64 -5.03 11.55
C VAL A 149 15.52 -4.70 12.75
N VAL A 150 15.13 -5.17 13.93
CA VAL A 150 15.99 -5.12 15.11
C VAL A 150 17.20 -5.99 14.80
N MET A 151 18.33 -5.35 14.48
CA MET A 151 19.62 -6.04 14.43
C MET A 151 19.95 -6.44 15.87
N PRO A 152 20.25 -7.73 16.17
CA PRO A 152 20.80 -8.08 17.46
C PRO A 152 22.06 -7.25 17.67
N ASP A 153 22.17 -6.56 18.81
CA ASP A 153 23.43 -5.94 19.20
C ASP A 153 24.48 -7.04 19.22
N ILE A 154 25.41 -6.99 18.27
CA ILE A 154 26.58 -7.85 18.33
C ILE A 154 27.32 -7.38 19.57
N PRO A 155 27.44 -8.20 20.64
CA PRO A 155 28.19 -7.79 21.79
C PRO A 155 29.58 -7.44 21.27
N SER A 156 29.94 -6.15 21.33
CA SER A 156 31.31 -5.74 21.07
C SER A 156 32.15 -6.50 22.08
N GLY A 157 32.79 -7.58 21.61
CA GLY A 157 33.60 -8.43 22.43
C GLY A 157 34.62 -7.58 23.18
N SER A 158 34.36 -7.39 24.48
CA SER A 158 35.39 -7.00 25.39
C SER A 158 36.42 -8.13 25.35
N ALA A 159 37.42 -7.98 24.50
CA ALA A 159 38.63 -8.75 24.58
C ALA A 159 39.23 -8.50 25.96
N THR A 160 38.77 -9.24 26.96
CA THR A 160 39.54 -9.42 28.18
C THR A 160 40.80 -10.19 27.81
N ALA A 161 41.89 -9.45 27.63
CA ALA A 161 43.22 -10.03 27.54
C ALA A 161 43.44 -10.92 28.77
N PRO A 162 43.96 -12.13 28.61
CA PRO A 162 44.31 -12.98 29.75
C PRO A 162 45.40 -12.28 30.61
N PRO A 163 45.30 -12.37 31.93
CA PRO A 163 46.36 -11.84 32.78
C PRO A 163 47.64 -12.64 32.57
N ALA A 164 48.76 -11.91 32.48
CA ALA A 164 50.13 -12.45 32.35
C ALA A 164 50.61 -13.17 33.61
#